data_53a8d71d6826c89025bc998f22b1b7ff
#
_entry.id   53a8d71d6826c89025bc998f22b1b7ff
#
_cell.length_a   1.000
_cell.length_b   1.000
_cell.length_c   1.000
_cell.angle_alpha   90.00
_cell.angle_beta   90.00
_cell.angle_gamma   90.00
#
_symmetry.space_group_name_H-M   'P 1'
#
loop_
_entity.id
_entity.type
_entity.pdbx_description
1 polymer ?
#
loop_
_entity_poly.entity_id
_entity_poly.type
_entity_poly.pdbx_seq_one_letter_code
_entity_poly.pdbx_strand_id
1 'polypeptide(L)'
;FSEVGSAESLKGSWDGARALLGGKGANLGDMTRLGVPVPPGFTVTTEACSAYLGGGERFPDGVWEQELDALRSVEDATGKEFGDPARPLLVSCRSGAKFSMPGMMDTILNIGLNDEVAEGLIALTSDPRFVYDSYRRLVQMFGSVVLGVPDEVFEAVITARRNAAGVKVDSELAASDWQEITRKFKEIIRTYTGEPFPEDPEEQLRLATEAVFR
;
A
#
# COMPACT_ATOMS: atom_id res chain seq x y z
N PHE A 1 -2.90 -3.45 15.91
CA PHE A 1 -4.36 -3.49 16.18
C PHE A 1 -4.71 -3.94 17.61
N SER A 2 -3.78 -4.57 18.34
CA SER A 2 -3.99 -5.04 19.73
C SER A 2 -4.36 -3.93 20.73
N GLU A 3 -4.07 -2.67 20.42
CA GLU A 3 -4.26 -1.52 21.31
C GLU A 3 -5.60 -0.79 21.15
N VAL A 4 -6.57 -1.39 20.49
CA VAL A 4 -7.90 -0.78 20.29
C VAL A 4 -8.59 -0.41 21.62
N GLY A 5 -8.34 -1.18 22.69
CA GLY A 5 -8.85 -0.88 24.03
C GLY A 5 -8.28 0.42 24.62
N SER A 6 -7.04 0.77 24.28
CA SER A 6 -6.42 2.03 24.69
C SER A 6 -7.10 3.21 23.99
N ALA A 7 -7.42 3.08 22.70
CA ALA A 7 -8.16 4.11 21.95
C ALA A 7 -9.59 4.30 22.50
N GLU A 8 -10.28 3.22 22.89
CA GLU A 8 -11.61 3.27 23.51
C GLU A 8 -11.55 3.96 24.87
N SER A 9 -10.55 3.63 25.70
CA SER A 9 -10.34 4.27 27.00
C SER A 9 -10.01 5.75 26.86
N LEU A 10 -9.16 6.11 25.89
CA LEU A 10 -8.77 7.51 25.63
C LEU A 10 -9.95 8.36 25.17
N LYS A 11 -10.84 7.82 24.37
CA LYS A 11 -12.01 8.54 23.80
C LYS A 11 -13.31 8.31 24.57
N GLY A 12 -13.29 7.50 25.62
CA GLY A 12 -14.42 7.27 26.54
C GLY A 12 -15.58 6.47 25.93
N SER A 13 -15.48 6.02 24.70
CA SER A 13 -16.52 5.22 24.03
C SER A 13 -15.99 4.52 22.77
N TRP A 14 -16.70 3.47 22.35
CA TRP A 14 -16.45 2.79 21.08
C TRP A 14 -16.61 3.72 19.86
N ASP A 15 -17.63 4.57 19.88
CA ASP A 15 -17.82 5.54 18.78
C ASP A 15 -16.69 6.56 18.72
N GLY A 16 -16.13 6.95 19.86
CA GLY A 16 -14.92 7.77 19.93
C GLY A 16 -13.70 7.04 19.37
N ALA A 17 -13.50 5.76 19.72
CA ALA A 17 -12.42 4.96 19.15
C ALA A 17 -12.57 4.80 17.62
N ARG A 18 -13.78 4.57 17.14
CA ARG A 18 -14.06 4.52 15.68
C ARG A 18 -13.82 5.85 14.99
N ALA A 19 -14.11 6.96 15.65
CA ALA A 19 -13.82 8.27 15.10
C ALA A 19 -12.31 8.52 14.99
N LEU A 20 -11.52 8.03 15.97
CA LEU A 20 -10.06 8.15 15.99
C LEU A 20 -9.36 7.22 15.00
N LEU A 21 -9.77 5.95 14.96
CA LEU A 21 -9.09 4.89 14.18
C LEU A 21 -9.68 4.69 12.78
N GLY A 22 -10.79 5.36 12.49
CA GLY A 22 -11.59 5.07 11.31
C GLY A 22 -12.33 3.74 11.43
N GLY A 23 -13.28 3.49 10.52
CA GLY A 23 -14.09 2.27 10.56
C GLY A 23 -13.29 0.99 10.38
N LYS A 24 -12.33 0.97 9.44
CA LYS A 24 -11.50 -0.21 9.17
C LYS A 24 -10.54 -0.50 10.32
N GLY A 25 -9.81 0.52 10.81
CA GLY A 25 -8.86 0.36 11.91
C GLY A 25 -9.54 -0.13 13.19
N ALA A 26 -10.65 0.49 13.58
CA ALA A 26 -11.42 0.07 14.73
C ALA A 26 -11.95 -1.37 14.63
N ASN A 27 -12.50 -1.74 13.46
CA ASN A 27 -13.01 -3.10 13.24
C ASN A 27 -11.90 -4.16 13.27
N LEU A 28 -10.73 -3.89 12.67
CA LEU A 28 -9.58 -4.80 12.74
C LEU A 28 -9.09 -4.96 14.18
N GLY A 29 -9.05 -3.87 14.96
CA GLY A 29 -8.74 -3.93 16.39
C GLY A 29 -9.76 -4.72 17.18
N ASP A 30 -11.06 -4.57 16.92
CA ASP A 30 -12.13 -5.34 17.57
C ASP A 30 -12.04 -6.84 17.22
N MET A 31 -11.82 -7.17 15.96
CA MET A 31 -11.58 -8.54 15.52
C MET A 31 -10.37 -9.17 16.25
N THR A 32 -9.28 -8.42 16.40
CA THR A 32 -8.10 -8.87 17.15
C THR A 32 -8.45 -9.14 18.60
N ARG A 33 -9.22 -8.25 19.24
CA ARG A 33 -9.72 -8.40 20.63
C ARG A 33 -10.59 -9.64 20.82
N LEU A 34 -11.38 -9.98 19.79
CA LEU A 34 -12.23 -11.18 19.78
C LEU A 34 -11.47 -12.48 19.47
N GLY A 35 -10.15 -12.41 19.24
CA GLY A 35 -9.33 -13.58 18.94
C GLY A 35 -9.41 -14.04 17.47
N VAL A 36 -10.00 -13.24 16.59
CA VAL A 36 -9.99 -13.51 15.14
C VAL A 36 -8.56 -13.29 14.62
N PRO A 37 -8.01 -14.20 13.80
CA PRO A 37 -6.67 -14.03 13.26
C PRO A 37 -6.64 -12.86 12.26
N VAL A 38 -6.15 -11.71 12.73
CA VAL A 38 -5.93 -10.51 11.92
C VAL A 38 -4.43 -10.39 11.65
N PRO A 39 -4.00 -10.17 10.41
CA PRO A 39 -2.60 -9.90 10.12
C PRO A 39 -2.08 -8.70 10.94
N PRO A 40 -0.81 -8.72 11.40
CA PRO A 40 -0.21 -7.57 12.07
C PRO A 40 -0.33 -6.30 11.23
N GLY A 41 -0.55 -5.18 11.90
CA GLY A 41 -0.69 -3.88 11.24
C GLY A 41 -0.97 -2.78 12.25
N PHE A 42 -1.01 -1.55 11.77
CA PHE A 42 -1.27 -0.35 12.57
C PHE A 42 -2.26 0.59 11.89
N THR A 43 -2.70 1.60 12.59
CA THR A 43 -3.59 2.64 12.09
C THR A 43 -2.98 4.00 12.38
N VAL A 44 -2.74 4.78 11.34
CA VAL A 44 -2.50 6.22 11.48
C VAL A 44 -3.84 6.89 11.76
N THR A 45 -3.91 7.72 12.81
CA THR A 45 -5.18 8.20 13.33
C THR A 45 -5.79 9.31 12.47
N THR A 46 -7.10 9.52 12.59
CA THR A 46 -7.79 10.65 11.95
C THR A 46 -7.30 12.00 12.48
N GLU A 47 -6.78 12.04 13.71
CA GLU A 47 -6.18 13.26 14.28
C GLU A 47 -4.87 13.61 13.56
N ALA A 48 -4.02 12.61 13.24
CA ALA A 48 -2.82 12.81 12.44
C ALA A 48 -3.17 13.30 11.02
N CYS A 49 -4.19 12.70 10.38
CA CYS A 49 -4.71 13.16 9.10
C CYS A 49 -5.20 14.63 9.16
N SER A 50 -6.00 14.96 10.17
CA SER A 50 -6.50 16.34 10.35
C SER A 50 -5.37 17.34 10.58
N ALA A 51 -4.36 16.97 11.35
CA ALA A 51 -3.19 17.80 11.59
C ALA A 51 -2.34 17.98 10.32
N TYR A 52 -2.18 16.91 9.50
CA TYR A 52 -1.51 16.96 8.19
C TYR A 52 -2.20 17.97 7.26
N LEU A 53 -3.52 17.86 7.09
CA LEU A 53 -4.30 18.76 6.24
C LEU A 53 -4.30 20.20 6.76
N GLY A 54 -4.44 20.39 8.08
CA GLY A 54 -4.39 21.70 8.72
C GLY A 54 -2.99 22.35 8.73
N GLY A 55 -1.94 21.54 8.63
CA GLY A 55 -0.53 21.95 8.60
C GLY A 55 0.03 22.22 7.19
N GLY A 56 -0.83 22.31 6.18
CA GLY A 56 -0.42 22.56 4.78
C GLY A 56 0.19 21.34 4.11
N GLU A 57 -0.39 20.18 4.33
CA GLU A 57 0.00 18.89 3.76
C GLU A 57 1.45 18.48 4.13
N ARG A 58 1.80 18.66 5.39
CA ARG A 58 3.07 18.24 5.96
C ARG A 58 2.83 17.30 7.13
N PHE A 59 3.62 16.25 7.24
CA PHE A 59 3.56 15.40 8.42
C PHE A 59 3.78 16.23 9.68
N PRO A 60 2.88 16.14 10.68
CA PRO A 60 3.13 16.71 11.98
C PRO A 60 4.40 16.12 12.61
N ASP A 61 5.09 16.91 13.43
CA ASP A 61 6.32 16.47 14.11
C ASP A 61 6.10 15.14 14.85
N GLY A 62 6.97 14.19 14.62
CA GLY A 62 6.95 12.87 15.25
C GLY A 62 5.94 11.86 14.69
N VAL A 63 5.06 12.22 13.76
CA VAL A 63 4.07 11.27 13.20
C VAL A 63 4.75 10.26 12.28
N TRP A 64 5.67 10.70 11.44
CA TRP A 64 6.40 9.81 10.57
C TRP A 64 7.28 8.82 11.34
N GLU A 65 7.98 9.28 12.37
CA GLU A 65 8.77 8.45 13.25
C GLU A 65 7.91 7.39 13.97
N GLN A 66 6.71 7.76 14.43
CA GLN A 66 5.76 6.81 15.02
C GLN A 66 5.26 5.78 13.99
N GLU A 67 5.07 6.18 12.74
CA GLU A 67 4.68 5.26 11.66
C GLU A 67 5.78 4.23 11.40
N LEU A 68 7.05 4.67 11.35
CA LEU A 68 8.19 3.76 11.21
C LEU A 68 8.37 2.83 12.42
N ASP A 69 8.16 3.32 13.65
CA ASP A 69 8.21 2.48 14.86
C ASP A 69 7.08 1.43 14.86
N ALA A 70 5.89 1.80 14.38
CA ALA A 70 4.78 0.86 14.21
C ALA A 70 5.08 -0.18 13.11
N LEU A 71 5.74 0.22 12.03
CA LEU A 71 6.20 -0.69 10.98
C LEU A 71 7.20 -1.71 11.54
N ARG A 72 8.20 -1.27 12.33
CA ARG A 72 9.15 -2.17 13.02
C ARG A 72 8.44 -3.18 13.91
N SER A 73 7.37 -2.78 14.59
CA SER A 73 6.57 -3.69 15.40
C SER A 73 5.86 -4.77 14.55
N VAL A 74 5.51 -4.44 13.28
CA VAL A 74 4.96 -5.41 12.32
C VAL A 74 6.06 -6.34 11.82
N GLU A 75 7.26 -5.84 11.57
CA GLU A 75 8.45 -6.63 11.20
C GLU A 75 8.76 -7.66 12.27
N ASP A 76 8.84 -7.24 13.53
CA ASP A 76 9.07 -8.11 14.68
C ASP A 76 8.00 -9.20 14.80
N ALA A 77 6.73 -8.83 14.64
CA ALA A 77 5.61 -9.76 14.74
C ALA A 77 5.55 -10.79 13.60
N THR A 78 6.08 -10.44 12.42
CA THR A 78 6.04 -11.30 11.22
C THR A 78 7.35 -12.05 10.96
N GLY A 79 8.46 -11.62 11.54
CA GLY A 79 9.82 -12.10 11.23
C GLY A 79 10.28 -11.71 9.83
N LYS A 80 9.61 -10.71 9.21
CA LYS A 80 9.93 -10.16 7.90
C LYS A 80 10.48 -8.76 8.05
N GLU A 81 11.06 -8.22 6.98
CA GLU A 81 11.69 -6.90 6.98
C GLU A 81 11.25 -6.10 5.74
N PHE A 82 10.92 -4.85 5.95
CA PHE A 82 10.43 -3.97 4.90
C PHE A 82 11.58 -3.53 3.99
N GLY A 83 11.50 -3.91 2.71
CA GLY A 83 12.56 -3.66 1.74
C GLY A 83 13.67 -4.72 1.69
N ASP A 84 13.67 -5.73 2.58
CA ASP A 84 14.66 -6.83 2.54
C ASP A 84 14.27 -7.87 1.48
N PRO A 85 15.09 -8.12 0.45
CA PRO A 85 14.79 -9.13 -0.56
C PRO A 85 14.83 -10.58 -0.03
N ALA A 86 15.51 -10.83 1.11
CA ALA A 86 15.62 -12.18 1.68
C ALA A 86 14.41 -12.55 2.55
N ARG A 87 13.81 -11.58 3.22
CA ARG A 87 12.64 -11.77 4.12
C ARG A 87 11.59 -10.68 3.91
N PRO A 88 11.09 -10.49 2.70
CA PRO A 88 10.34 -9.30 2.32
C PRO A 88 9.02 -9.17 3.10
N LEU A 89 8.84 -8.03 3.74
CA LEU A 89 7.56 -7.55 4.23
C LEU A 89 6.91 -6.67 3.16
N LEU A 90 5.71 -7.01 2.73
CA LEU A 90 4.90 -6.15 1.89
C LEU A 90 3.69 -5.70 2.69
N VAL A 91 3.37 -4.42 2.61
CA VAL A 91 2.23 -3.83 3.32
C VAL A 91 1.20 -3.25 2.36
N SER A 92 0.00 -2.99 2.87
CA SER A 92 -1.06 -2.31 2.12
C SER A 92 -1.51 -1.08 2.88
N CYS A 93 -1.54 0.06 2.23
CA CYS A 93 -2.12 1.29 2.76
C CYS A 93 -3.58 1.41 2.32
N ARG A 94 -4.47 1.69 3.27
CA ARG A 94 -5.92 1.76 3.04
C ARG A 94 -6.54 2.95 3.75
N SER A 95 -7.37 3.69 3.04
CA SER A 95 -8.22 4.70 3.65
C SER A 95 -9.14 4.10 4.73
N GLY A 96 -9.19 4.75 5.89
CA GLY A 96 -9.94 4.33 7.06
C GLY A 96 -11.13 5.23 7.42
N ALA A 97 -11.77 5.92 6.47
CA ALA A 97 -12.89 6.82 6.73
C ALA A 97 -13.94 6.20 7.67
N LYS A 98 -14.56 7.04 8.51
CA LYS A 98 -15.58 6.62 9.49
C LYS A 98 -16.76 5.90 8.85
N PHE A 99 -17.12 6.29 7.62
CA PHE A 99 -18.17 5.68 6.82
C PHE A 99 -17.55 5.02 5.60
N SER A 100 -17.89 3.75 5.37
CA SER A 100 -17.47 3.04 4.17
C SER A 100 -18.24 3.59 2.96
N MET A 101 -17.51 4.14 2.00
CA MET A 101 -18.07 4.50 0.69
C MET A 101 -17.48 3.56 -0.36
N PRO A 102 -18.23 2.55 -0.82
CA PRO A 102 -17.76 1.62 -1.85
C PRO A 102 -17.33 2.38 -3.12
N GLY A 103 -16.14 2.07 -3.64
CA GLY A 103 -15.61 2.69 -4.86
C GLY A 103 -14.93 4.06 -4.68
N MET A 104 -14.91 4.63 -3.47
CA MET A 104 -14.24 5.91 -3.18
C MET A 104 -13.08 5.78 -2.16
N MET A 105 -12.67 4.55 -1.86
CA MET A 105 -11.64 4.29 -0.86
C MET A 105 -10.46 3.61 -1.54
N ASP A 106 -9.43 4.37 -1.73
CA ASP A 106 -8.22 3.89 -2.37
C ASP A 106 -7.48 2.88 -1.50
N THR A 107 -6.93 1.89 -2.14
CA THR A 107 -6.07 0.88 -1.53
C THR A 107 -4.82 0.78 -2.38
N ILE A 108 -3.65 0.93 -1.76
CA ILE A 108 -2.38 0.67 -2.41
C ILE A 108 -1.85 -0.64 -1.84
N LEU A 109 -1.68 -1.64 -2.71
CA LEU A 109 -1.22 -2.99 -2.33
C LEU A 109 0.27 -3.14 -2.61
N ASN A 110 0.90 -4.07 -1.89
CA ASN A 110 2.28 -4.50 -2.12
C ASN A 110 3.35 -3.40 -1.97
N ILE A 111 3.09 -2.38 -1.15
CA ILE A 111 4.08 -1.36 -0.81
C ILE A 111 5.29 -2.03 -0.20
N GLY A 112 6.48 -1.61 -0.57
CA GLY A 112 7.75 -2.25 -0.25
C GLY A 112 8.31 -3.09 -1.39
N LEU A 113 7.54 -3.31 -2.46
CA LEU A 113 8.02 -4.02 -3.64
C LEU A 113 8.80 -3.05 -4.55
N ASN A 114 10.01 -3.43 -4.88
CA ASN A 114 10.92 -2.76 -5.81
C ASN A 114 11.66 -3.80 -6.65
N ASP A 115 12.61 -3.38 -7.47
CA ASP A 115 13.32 -4.32 -8.34
C ASP A 115 14.09 -5.39 -7.55
N GLU A 116 14.76 -5.02 -6.45
CA GLU A 116 15.54 -5.95 -5.61
C GLU A 116 14.63 -6.93 -4.84
N VAL A 117 13.56 -6.42 -4.25
CA VAL A 117 12.58 -7.24 -3.52
C VAL A 117 11.84 -8.18 -4.47
N ALA A 118 11.57 -7.76 -5.71
CA ALA A 118 10.97 -8.63 -6.72
C ALA A 118 11.87 -9.83 -7.04
N GLU A 119 13.17 -9.62 -7.25
CA GLU A 119 14.13 -10.71 -7.48
C GLU A 119 14.22 -11.65 -6.26
N GLY A 120 14.23 -11.08 -5.03
CA GLY A 120 14.19 -11.87 -3.80
C GLY A 120 12.93 -12.74 -3.70
N LEU A 121 11.76 -12.18 -3.99
CA LEU A 121 10.49 -12.91 -4.00
C LEU A 121 10.45 -14.01 -5.08
N ILE A 122 11.04 -13.77 -6.26
CA ILE A 122 11.18 -14.79 -7.30
C ILE A 122 12.02 -15.96 -6.79
N ALA A 123 13.15 -15.66 -6.12
CA ALA A 123 14.00 -16.71 -5.54
C ALA A 123 13.27 -17.52 -4.46
N LEU A 124 12.44 -16.88 -3.64
CA LEU A 124 11.66 -17.53 -2.57
C LEU A 124 10.47 -18.34 -3.08
N THR A 125 9.76 -17.83 -4.07
CA THR A 125 8.49 -18.43 -4.54
C THR A 125 8.65 -19.36 -5.74
N SER A 126 9.74 -19.19 -6.51
CA SER A 126 9.95 -19.82 -7.81
C SER A 126 8.81 -19.52 -8.82
N ASP A 127 8.08 -18.41 -8.60
CA ASP A 127 6.97 -17.97 -9.46
C ASP A 127 7.16 -16.53 -9.94
N PRO A 128 8.00 -16.30 -10.96
CA PRO A 128 8.24 -14.97 -11.49
C PRO A 128 6.98 -14.32 -12.07
N ARG A 129 6.00 -15.12 -12.55
CA ARG A 129 4.77 -14.60 -13.10
C ARG A 129 3.92 -13.92 -12.01
N PHE A 130 3.76 -14.59 -10.87
CA PHE A 130 3.05 -14.05 -9.70
C PHE A 130 3.72 -12.76 -9.20
N VAL A 131 5.05 -12.77 -9.11
CA VAL A 131 5.79 -11.62 -8.58
C VAL A 131 5.66 -10.41 -9.51
N TYR A 132 5.87 -10.57 -10.82
CA TYR A 132 5.75 -9.45 -11.75
C TYR A 132 4.30 -8.96 -11.93
N ASP A 133 3.28 -9.83 -11.85
CA ASP A 133 1.88 -9.38 -11.81
C ASP A 133 1.59 -8.56 -10.54
N SER A 134 2.14 -8.98 -9.39
CA SER A 134 2.01 -8.24 -8.14
C SER A 134 2.72 -6.89 -8.19
N TYR A 135 3.91 -6.84 -8.78
CA TYR A 135 4.69 -5.62 -8.92
C TYR A 135 4.03 -4.63 -9.88
N ARG A 136 3.60 -5.09 -11.04
CA ARG A 136 2.84 -4.29 -11.98
C ARG A 136 1.59 -3.66 -11.33
N ARG A 137 0.88 -4.41 -10.45
CA ARG A 137 -0.29 -3.89 -9.72
C ARG A 137 0.10 -2.78 -8.75
N LEU A 138 1.21 -2.92 -8.02
CA LEU A 138 1.71 -1.82 -7.19
C LEU A 138 1.98 -0.60 -8.05
N VAL A 139 2.78 -0.73 -9.13
CA VAL A 139 3.17 0.41 -9.97
C VAL A 139 1.95 1.09 -10.59
N GLN A 140 0.92 0.33 -11.04
CA GLN A 140 -0.32 0.87 -11.55
C GLN A 140 -1.11 1.64 -10.48
N MET A 141 -1.40 0.98 -9.34
CA MET A 141 -2.16 1.62 -8.26
C MET A 141 -1.44 2.83 -7.69
N PHE A 142 -0.13 2.73 -7.52
CA PHE A 142 0.69 3.84 -7.04
C PHE A 142 0.69 5.00 -8.05
N GLY A 143 0.86 4.69 -9.33
CA GLY A 143 0.79 5.67 -10.41
C GLY A 143 -0.55 6.39 -10.47
N SER A 144 -1.66 5.66 -10.38
CA SER A 144 -2.99 6.26 -10.48
C SER A 144 -3.43 6.95 -9.19
N VAL A 145 -3.27 6.32 -8.03
CA VAL A 145 -3.80 6.81 -6.75
C VAL A 145 -2.88 7.87 -6.13
N VAL A 146 -1.56 7.60 -6.12
CA VAL A 146 -0.59 8.46 -5.43
C VAL A 146 -0.11 9.59 -6.33
N LEU A 147 0.20 9.25 -7.59
CA LEU A 147 0.85 10.18 -8.53
C LEU A 147 -0.11 10.82 -9.54
N GLY A 148 -1.39 10.43 -9.53
CA GLY A 148 -2.44 11.06 -10.36
C GLY A 148 -2.35 10.75 -11.86
N VAL A 149 -1.64 9.68 -12.24
CA VAL A 149 -1.60 9.24 -13.65
C VAL A 149 -2.92 8.58 -14.02
N PRO A 150 -3.58 8.97 -15.13
CA PRO A 150 -4.84 8.36 -15.56
C PRO A 150 -4.71 6.83 -15.75
N ASP A 151 -5.63 6.06 -15.18
CA ASP A 151 -5.56 4.59 -15.19
C ASP A 151 -5.66 4.00 -16.61
N GLU A 152 -6.37 4.70 -17.51
CA GLU A 152 -6.54 4.32 -18.91
C GLU A 152 -5.20 4.20 -19.66
N VAL A 153 -4.19 4.94 -19.23
CA VAL A 153 -2.86 4.90 -19.88
C VAL A 153 -2.17 3.57 -19.57
N PHE A 154 -2.33 3.07 -18.34
CA PHE A 154 -1.82 1.77 -17.92
C PHE A 154 -2.59 0.63 -18.62
N GLU A 155 -3.91 0.71 -18.64
CA GLU A 155 -4.77 -0.28 -19.30
C GLU A 155 -4.49 -0.40 -20.82
N ALA A 156 -4.15 0.69 -21.47
CA ALA A 156 -3.76 0.68 -22.87
C ALA A 156 -2.50 -0.17 -23.12
N VAL A 157 -1.52 -0.11 -22.21
CA VAL A 157 -0.29 -0.92 -22.30
C VAL A 157 -0.59 -2.41 -22.15
N ILE A 158 -1.43 -2.78 -21.15
CA ILE A 158 -1.82 -4.18 -20.93
C ILE A 158 -2.54 -4.71 -22.19
N THR A 159 -3.49 -3.94 -22.70
CA THR A 159 -4.25 -4.31 -23.90
C THR A 159 -3.34 -4.48 -25.12
N ALA A 160 -2.39 -3.56 -25.33
CA ALA A 160 -1.43 -3.67 -26.43
C ALA A 160 -0.55 -4.92 -26.28
N ARG A 161 -0.12 -5.26 -25.06
CA ARG A 161 0.69 -6.47 -24.82
C ARG A 161 -0.09 -7.75 -25.04
N ARG A 162 -1.37 -7.83 -24.55
CA ARG A 162 -2.26 -8.96 -24.85
C ARG A 162 -2.40 -9.21 -26.36
N ASN A 163 -2.66 -8.14 -27.10
CA ASN A 163 -2.79 -8.22 -28.56
C ASN A 163 -1.50 -8.71 -29.23
N ALA A 164 -0.34 -8.20 -28.80
CA ALA A 164 0.96 -8.61 -29.33
C ALA A 164 1.32 -10.07 -28.99
N ALA A 165 0.91 -10.55 -27.80
CA ALA A 165 1.08 -11.93 -27.38
C ALA A 165 0.04 -12.89 -27.99
N GLY A 166 -1.01 -12.38 -28.64
CA GLY A 166 -2.10 -13.18 -29.22
C GLY A 166 -2.99 -13.87 -28.17
N VAL A 167 -3.04 -13.34 -26.93
CA VAL A 167 -3.83 -13.89 -25.83
C VAL A 167 -5.09 -13.08 -25.58
N LYS A 168 -6.11 -13.71 -24.96
CA LYS A 168 -7.42 -13.06 -24.75
C LYS A 168 -7.60 -12.48 -23.35
N VAL A 169 -6.96 -13.08 -22.37
CA VAL A 169 -7.09 -12.71 -20.95
C VAL A 169 -5.72 -12.52 -20.30
N ASP A 170 -5.66 -11.69 -19.29
CA ASP A 170 -4.42 -11.35 -18.56
C ASP A 170 -3.75 -12.58 -17.91
N SER A 171 -4.55 -13.58 -17.54
CA SER A 171 -4.04 -14.82 -16.96
C SER A 171 -3.16 -15.65 -17.90
N GLU A 172 -3.24 -15.40 -19.21
CA GLU A 172 -2.44 -16.08 -20.26
C GLU A 172 -1.10 -15.37 -20.52
N LEU A 173 -0.90 -14.15 -19.99
CA LEU A 173 0.37 -13.43 -20.12
C LEU A 173 1.47 -14.15 -19.33
N ALA A 174 2.65 -14.27 -19.95
CA ALA A 174 3.82 -14.87 -19.32
C ALA A 174 4.51 -13.89 -18.33
N ALA A 175 5.45 -14.40 -17.53
CA ALA A 175 6.24 -13.59 -16.61
C ALA A 175 6.99 -12.45 -17.32
N SER A 176 7.59 -12.74 -18.49
CA SER A 176 8.29 -11.74 -19.31
C SER A 176 7.38 -10.62 -19.81
N ASP A 177 6.10 -10.93 -20.05
CA ASP A 177 5.11 -9.93 -20.45
C ASP A 177 4.83 -8.96 -19.31
N TRP A 178 4.62 -9.48 -18.09
CA TRP A 178 4.41 -8.67 -16.90
C TRP A 178 5.62 -7.84 -16.52
N GLN A 179 6.83 -8.40 -16.66
CA GLN A 179 8.07 -7.64 -16.46
C GLN A 179 8.18 -6.45 -17.42
N GLU A 180 7.89 -6.68 -18.71
CA GLU A 180 7.90 -5.60 -19.69
C GLU A 180 6.83 -4.54 -19.43
N ILE A 181 5.61 -4.97 -19.04
CA ILE A 181 4.52 -4.06 -18.66
C ILE A 181 4.92 -3.21 -17.46
N THR A 182 5.51 -3.81 -16.41
CA THR A 182 5.98 -3.10 -15.21
C THR A 182 7.01 -2.03 -15.59
N ARG A 183 7.97 -2.37 -16.43
CA ARG A 183 8.98 -1.40 -16.93
C ARG A 183 8.31 -0.24 -17.69
N LYS A 184 7.37 -0.52 -18.57
CA LYS A 184 6.62 0.51 -19.31
C LYS A 184 5.79 1.39 -18.39
N PHE A 185 5.20 0.84 -17.33
CA PHE A 185 4.47 1.61 -16.34
C PHE A 185 5.35 2.61 -15.62
N LYS A 186 6.56 2.21 -15.22
CA LYS A 186 7.55 3.13 -14.64
C LYS A 186 7.95 4.25 -15.63
N GLU A 187 8.08 3.95 -16.91
CA GLU A 187 8.36 4.95 -17.96
C GLU A 187 7.19 5.94 -18.13
N ILE A 188 5.95 5.45 -18.06
CA ILE A 188 4.74 6.29 -18.09
C ILE A 188 4.73 7.23 -16.90
N ILE A 189 4.94 6.71 -15.69
CA ILE A 189 5.01 7.52 -14.46
C ILE A 189 6.03 8.64 -14.65
N ARG A 190 7.25 8.30 -15.05
CA ARG A 190 8.30 9.30 -15.30
C ARG A 190 7.90 10.35 -16.34
N THR A 191 7.19 9.94 -17.37
CA THR A 191 6.75 10.86 -18.43
C THR A 191 5.67 11.83 -17.94
N TYR A 192 4.76 11.36 -17.09
CA TYR A 192 3.66 12.16 -16.55
C TYR A 192 4.07 13.09 -15.42
N THR A 193 4.93 12.60 -14.53
CA THR A 193 5.28 13.30 -13.29
C THR A 193 6.60 14.09 -13.38
N GLY A 194 7.46 13.71 -14.32
CA GLY A 194 8.84 14.18 -14.41
C GLY A 194 9.81 13.41 -13.50
N GLU A 195 9.29 12.59 -12.57
CA GLU A 195 10.07 11.85 -11.58
C GLU A 195 9.92 10.33 -11.80
N PRO A 196 10.93 9.52 -11.49
CA PRO A 196 10.82 8.08 -11.57
C PRO A 196 9.86 7.53 -10.51
N PHE A 197 9.36 6.29 -10.73
CA PHE A 197 8.69 5.53 -9.69
C PHE A 197 9.63 5.35 -8.48
N PRO A 198 9.18 5.60 -7.23
CA PRO A 198 10.03 5.48 -6.06
C PRO A 198 10.41 4.02 -5.79
N GLU A 199 11.70 3.71 -5.81
CA GLU A 199 12.23 2.37 -5.49
C GLU A 199 12.54 2.21 -4.00
N ASP A 200 12.60 3.30 -3.23
CA ASP A 200 12.75 3.26 -1.77
C ASP A 200 11.43 2.88 -1.11
N PRO A 201 11.37 1.76 -0.36
CA PRO A 201 10.16 1.30 0.32
C PRO A 201 9.59 2.31 1.32
N GLU A 202 10.44 3.00 2.10
CA GLU A 202 9.97 4.01 3.05
C GLU A 202 9.36 5.21 2.33
N GLU A 203 9.93 5.64 1.21
CA GLU A 203 9.37 6.69 0.38
C GLU A 203 8.02 6.27 -0.24
N GLN A 204 7.88 5.00 -0.67
CA GLN A 204 6.59 4.47 -1.12
C GLN A 204 5.53 4.55 -0.01
N LEU A 205 5.88 4.13 1.21
CA LEU A 205 4.97 4.17 2.35
C LEU A 205 4.57 5.61 2.69
N ARG A 206 5.53 6.52 2.75
CA ARG A 206 5.31 7.93 3.04
C ARG A 206 4.34 8.57 2.05
N LEU A 207 4.60 8.40 0.76
CA LEU A 207 3.75 8.95 -0.30
C LEU A 207 2.36 8.31 -0.32
N ALA A 208 2.25 7.01 -0.03
CA ALA A 208 0.97 6.31 0.07
C ALA A 208 0.14 6.82 1.26
N THR A 209 0.76 7.08 2.40
CA THR A 209 0.09 7.65 3.58
C THR A 209 -0.39 9.06 3.29
N GLU A 210 0.43 9.91 2.66
CA GLU A 210 0.04 11.24 2.23
C GLU A 210 -1.15 11.22 1.25
N ALA A 211 -1.13 10.32 0.27
CA ALA A 211 -2.22 10.19 -0.70
C ALA A 211 -3.55 9.79 -0.04
N VAL A 212 -3.49 8.92 0.99
CA VAL A 212 -4.68 8.52 1.76
C VAL A 212 -5.19 9.66 2.66
N PHE A 213 -4.35 10.59 3.08
CA PHE A 213 -4.76 11.77 3.86
C PHE A 213 -5.48 12.84 3.02
N ARG A 214 -5.20 12.94 1.72
CA ARG A 214 -5.86 13.86 0.77
C ARG A 214 -7.22 13.37 0.36
#